data_790e81eb3a078a37c4b96fbd14e77287
#
_entry.id   790e81eb3a078a37c4b96fbd14e77287
#
_cell.length_a   1.000
_cell.length_b   1.000
_cell.length_c   1.000
_cell.angle_alpha   90.00
_cell.angle_beta   90.00
_cell.angle_gamma   90.00
#
_symmetry.space_group_name_H-M   'P 1'
#
loop_
_entity.id
_entity.type
_entity.pdbx_description
1 polymer ?
#
loop_
_entity_poly.entity_id
_entity_poly.type
_entity_poly.pdbx_seq_one_letter_code
_entity_poly.pdbx_strand_id
1 'polypeptide(L)'
;LICVRISAKNTIFVNRSWVKAFANAATERKRLMKLRHIIIIALLSLPFVVRDYTVANELKYISIAQEALDNGTWFTFYNHGEAYADKPPLYLWIVMLSKLLFGDFNMWFIGLFSLLPMAGVMAIMNRWLHLECDHPNTYTADMMLATTGMFVGAGVVLRMDMLMTFFIILALYTFFRMYKGVAGKRAKWLLPVWIFLALFTKGPYGVMIPLAAMAAFLAWKRDLRSFGNYFGWKQLGILVALCAVWWAAVYAEGGREYISDLLFRQTVGRGVNSFHHKAPLWFYIVRLPLVMMPWALIYIVAFCTGLRHRAVRTDTERFFVATIVTTTLMLSVVSAKLDIYLIPMYPFLVYLCAMWLRRIESSVAVKVAGAVPMAVFALAIIAVPVALHYVDFGEIPAWTLGCIYISAGVLSVGGVCGLWEILHNRISHGVVTASWAIIATVAMATTAIPYFNPQLGYKCLCEKARTLGVDNYAYYKFKYAENMDVFLGKAPQRIDSVAQLEAVGEPTVLFVDKREPRRDKEFAAWLAQREPVAQVGEYRIFVTGEKQ
;
A
#
# COMPACT_ATOMS: atom_id res chain seq x y z
N LEU A 1 -21.22 24.85 39.37
CA LEU A 1 -22.19 25.06 38.29
C LEU A 1 -21.57 25.93 37.20
N ILE A 2 -21.59 25.49 35.97
CA ILE A 2 -21.17 26.25 34.80
C ILE A 2 -22.42 26.62 34.02
N CYS A 3 -22.59 27.91 33.74
CA CYS A 3 -23.70 28.39 32.94
C CYS A 3 -23.39 28.22 31.46
N VAL A 4 -24.11 27.38 30.76
CA VAL A 4 -23.98 27.18 29.29
C VAL A 4 -25.23 27.77 28.63
N ARG A 5 -25.06 28.84 27.86
CA ARG A 5 -26.15 29.49 27.12
C ARG A 5 -26.32 28.78 25.78
N ILE A 6 -27.38 28.00 25.61
CA ILE A 6 -27.68 27.23 24.40
C ILE A 6 -28.54 28.04 23.41
N SER A 7 -29.36 28.96 23.94
CA SER A 7 -30.11 29.95 23.14
C SER A 7 -30.49 31.15 24.00
N ALA A 8 -30.99 32.21 23.38
CA ALA A 8 -31.38 33.44 24.10
C ALA A 8 -32.47 33.22 25.16
N LYS A 9 -33.15 32.08 25.20
CA LYS A 9 -34.23 31.74 26.15
C LYS A 9 -33.94 30.58 27.10
N ASN A 10 -32.88 29.76 26.88
CA ASN A 10 -32.59 28.59 27.69
C ASN A 10 -31.18 28.61 28.28
N THR A 11 -31.07 28.73 29.57
CA THR A 11 -29.83 28.58 30.34
C THR A 11 -29.87 27.26 31.09
N ILE A 12 -28.95 26.35 30.80
CA ILE A 12 -28.85 25.08 31.54
C ILE A 12 -27.67 25.16 32.50
N PHE A 13 -27.94 24.90 33.78
CA PHE A 13 -26.91 24.77 34.79
C PHE A 13 -26.33 23.36 34.75
N VAL A 14 -25.06 23.23 34.30
CA VAL A 14 -24.35 21.95 34.24
C VAL A 14 -23.44 21.85 35.48
N ASN A 15 -23.50 20.73 36.16
CA ASN A 15 -22.65 20.46 37.32
C ASN A 15 -21.17 20.36 36.82
N ARG A 16 -20.28 21.07 37.50
CA ARG A 16 -18.81 21.04 37.19
C ARG A 16 -18.23 19.62 37.19
N SER A 17 -18.75 18.71 38.01
CA SER A 17 -18.33 17.31 38.06
C SER A 17 -18.64 16.58 36.76
N TRP A 18 -19.81 16.83 36.15
CA TRP A 18 -20.19 16.27 34.86
C TRP A 18 -19.32 16.79 33.71
N VAL A 19 -19.03 18.09 33.69
CA VAL A 19 -18.15 18.68 32.68
C VAL A 19 -16.74 18.08 32.76
N LYS A 20 -16.21 17.90 33.97
CA LYS A 20 -14.91 17.25 34.20
C LYS A 20 -14.95 15.77 33.79
N ALA A 21 -16.01 15.04 34.12
CA ALA A 21 -16.19 13.63 33.75
C ALA A 21 -16.24 13.47 32.23
N PHE A 22 -16.98 14.31 31.51
CA PHE A 22 -17.02 14.30 30.04
C PHE A 22 -15.67 14.67 29.42
N ALA A 23 -14.97 15.68 29.95
CA ALA A 23 -13.63 16.04 29.46
C ALA A 23 -12.59 14.93 29.69
N ASN A 24 -12.65 14.27 30.86
CA ASN A 24 -11.81 13.12 31.18
C ASN A 24 -12.12 11.93 30.24
N ALA A 25 -13.37 11.58 30.04
CA ALA A 25 -13.80 10.52 29.13
C ALA A 25 -13.38 10.79 27.67
N ALA A 26 -13.47 12.04 27.21
CA ALA A 26 -13.00 12.43 25.88
C ALA A 26 -11.47 12.32 25.76
N THR A 27 -10.73 12.67 26.81
CA THR A 27 -9.27 12.56 26.85
C THR A 27 -8.84 11.10 26.86
N GLU A 28 -9.48 10.27 27.66
CA GLU A 28 -9.24 8.83 27.74
C GLU A 28 -9.55 8.14 26.41
N ARG A 29 -10.66 8.48 25.78
CA ARG A 29 -11.01 7.99 24.44
C ARG A 29 -9.94 8.34 23.39
N LYS A 30 -9.42 9.57 23.41
CA LYS A 30 -8.30 9.98 22.52
C LYS A 30 -7.03 9.19 22.80
N ARG A 31 -6.72 8.93 24.08
CA ARG A 31 -5.56 8.11 24.50
C ARG A 31 -5.68 6.67 24.00
N LEU A 32 -6.84 6.05 24.19
CA LEU A 32 -7.12 4.69 23.71
C LEU A 32 -7.05 4.58 22.19
N MET A 33 -7.55 5.59 21.47
CA MET A 33 -7.44 5.63 20.00
C MET A 33 -5.99 5.68 19.53
N LYS A 34 -5.16 6.51 20.15
CA LYS A 34 -3.72 6.57 19.84
C LYS A 34 -3.03 5.24 20.14
N LEU A 35 -3.30 4.64 21.29
CA LEU A 35 -2.72 3.37 21.70
C LEU A 35 -3.06 2.25 20.71
N ARG A 36 -4.30 2.18 20.23
CA ARG A 36 -4.71 1.20 19.22
C ARG A 36 -3.92 1.35 17.91
N HIS A 37 -3.77 2.58 17.40
CA HIS A 37 -2.99 2.81 16.19
C HIS A 37 -1.53 2.40 16.39
N ILE A 38 -0.95 2.67 17.55
CA ILE A 38 0.42 2.24 17.89
C ILE A 38 0.53 0.72 17.88
N ILE A 39 -0.42 0.00 18.51
CA ILE A 39 -0.44 -1.46 18.54
C ILE A 39 -0.58 -2.04 17.13
N ILE A 40 -1.51 -1.52 16.32
CA ILE A 40 -1.71 -1.97 14.93
C ILE A 40 -0.40 -1.80 14.14
N ILE A 41 0.24 -0.63 14.24
CA ILE A 41 1.50 -0.36 13.54
C ILE A 41 2.62 -1.27 14.05
N ALA A 42 2.74 -1.44 15.35
CA ALA A 42 3.76 -2.31 15.93
C ALA A 42 3.62 -3.75 15.42
N LEU A 43 2.39 -4.30 15.43
CA LEU A 43 2.14 -5.66 14.96
C LEU A 43 2.36 -5.80 13.44
N LEU A 44 1.90 -4.82 12.64
CA LEU A 44 2.09 -4.82 11.19
C LEU A 44 3.53 -4.47 10.76
N SER A 45 4.39 -3.97 11.66
CA SER A 45 5.80 -3.73 11.36
C SER A 45 6.67 -4.98 11.47
N LEU A 46 6.21 -6.02 12.16
CA LEU A 46 6.98 -7.24 12.38
C LEU A 46 7.49 -7.91 11.09
N PRO A 47 6.70 -8.00 10.00
CA PRO A 47 7.18 -8.55 8.73
C PRO A 47 8.45 -7.88 8.20
N PHE A 48 8.63 -6.57 8.40
CA PHE A 48 9.82 -5.86 7.93
C PHE A 48 11.13 -6.25 8.65
N VAL A 49 11.03 -6.92 9.80
CA VAL A 49 12.21 -7.36 10.55
C VAL A 49 12.77 -8.69 10.02
N VAL A 50 11.90 -9.52 9.45
CA VAL A 50 12.25 -10.94 9.19
C VAL A 50 12.15 -11.37 7.73
N ARG A 51 11.44 -10.60 6.88
CA ARG A 51 11.29 -10.94 5.46
C ARG A 51 12.43 -10.38 4.60
N ASP A 52 12.67 -11.01 3.47
CA ASP A 52 13.52 -10.47 2.41
C ASP A 52 12.78 -9.44 1.52
N TYR A 53 13.53 -8.69 0.72
CA TYR A 53 12.98 -7.79 -0.29
C TYR A 53 12.30 -8.58 -1.41
N THR A 54 11.08 -8.18 -1.78
CA THR A 54 10.43 -8.75 -2.97
C THR A 54 11.17 -8.31 -4.24
N VAL A 55 11.45 -9.26 -5.11
CA VAL A 55 12.34 -9.07 -6.27
C VAL A 55 11.86 -8.03 -7.28
N ALA A 56 10.54 -7.97 -7.52
CA ALA A 56 9.97 -7.19 -8.63
C ALA A 56 9.87 -5.69 -8.37
N ASN A 57 9.74 -5.26 -7.12
CA ASN A 57 9.51 -3.86 -6.78
C ASN A 57 10.48 -3.35 -5.72
N GLU A 58 10.57 -4.01 -4.57
CA GLU A 58 11.34 -3.50 -3.44
C GLU A 58 12.83 -3.52 -3.74
N LEU A 59 13.36 -4.68 -4.16
CA LEU A 59 14.77 -4.83 -4.49
C LEU A 59 15.20 -3.88 -5.62
N LYS A 60 14.32 -3.67 -6.62
CA LYS A 60 14.58 -2.69 -7.69
C LYS A 60 14.76 -1.28 -7.16
N TYR A 61 13.94 -0.82 -6.19
CA TYR A 61 14.11 0.52 -5.62
C TYR A 61 15.38 0.63 -4.78
N ILE A 62 15.80 -0.46 -4.14
CA ILE A 62 17.07 -0.51 -3.40
C ILE A 62 18.26 -0.40 -4.37
N SER A 63 18.25 -1.17 -5.48
CA SER A 63 19.30 -1.11 -6.52
C SER A 63 19.40 0.30 -7.14
N ILE A 64 18.26 0.90 -7.52
CA ILE A 64 18.22 2.28 -8.06
C ILE A 64 18.79 3.30 -7.03
N ALA A 65 18.43 3.16 -5.75
CA ALA A 65 18.91 4.05 -4.71
C ALA A 65 20.41 3.85 -4.43
N GLN A 66 20.91 2.63 -4.54
CA GLN A 66 22.34 2.33 -4.44
C GLN A 66 23.10 3.01 -5.59
N GLU A 67 22.66 2.80 -6.85
CA GLU A 67 23.29 3.40 -8.03
C GLU A 67 23.26 4.93 -7.97
N ALA A 68 22.16 5.52 -7.49
CA ALA A 68 22.07 6.97 -7.29
C ALA A 68 23.07 7.50 -6.25
N LEU A 69 23.29 6.78 -5.15
CA LEU A 69 24.30 7.14 -4.14
C LEU A 69 25.72 7.00 -4.69
N ASP A 70 26.00 5.96 -5.44
CA ASP A 70 27.31 5.69 -6.03
C ASP A 70 27.67 6.75 -7.10
N ASN A 71 26.66 7.19 -7.87
CA ASN A 71 26.82 8.23 -8.89
C ASN A 71 26.70 9.67 -8.33
N GLY A 72 26.29 9.84 -7.07
CA GLY A 72 26.05 11.15 -6.47
C GLY A 72 24.84 11.90 -7.04
N THR A 73 23.87 11.19 -7.64
CA THR A 73 22.65 11.77 -8.24
C THR A 73 21.50 11.80 -7.25
N TRP A 74 20.71 12.91 -7.23
CA TRP A 74 19.61 13.12 -6.30
C TRP A 74 18.26 13.34 -6.96
N PHE A 75 18.25 13.80 -8.19
CA PHE A 75 17.03 14.12 -8.93
C PHE A 75 16.83 13.23 -10.16
N THR A 76 17.91 12.58 -10.63
CA THR A 76 17.90 11.64 -11.75
C THR A 76 18.33 10.27 -11.26
N PHE A 77 17.58 9.27 -11.68
CA PHE A 77 17.77 7.90 -11.24
C PHE A 77 18.02 6.98 -12.43
N TYR A 78 18.84 5.99 -12.20
CA TYR A 78 19.18 4.99 -13.21
C TYR A 78 18.99 3.60 -12.62
N ASN A 79 18.84 2.61 -13.46
CA ASN A 79 18.78 1.21 -13.09
C ASN A 79 19.70 0.44 -14.04
N HIS A 80 20.90 0.12 -13.58
CA HIS A 80 21.98 -0.48 -14.37
C HIS A 80 22.34 0.34 -15.60
N GLY A 81 22.53 1.64 -15.42
CA GLY A 81 22.87 2.61 -16.47
C GLY A 81 21.70 3.07 -17.35
N GLU A 82 20.52 2.43 -17.27
CA GLU A 82 19.33 2.86 -17.98
C GLU A 82 18.55 3.93 -17.21
N ALA A 83 18.15 5.02 -17.87
CA ALA A 83 17.41 6.10 -17.23
C ALA A 83 16.08 5.61 -16.63
N TYR A 84 15.90 5.82 -15.34
CA TYR A 84 14.69 5.48 -14.62
C TYR A 84 13.85 6.73 -14.30
N ALA A 85 13.34 7.39 -15.32
CA ALA A 85 12.48 8.57 -15.19
C ALA A 85 11.01 8.25 -14.82
N ASP A 86 10.74 7.03 -14.32
CA ASP A 86 9.40 6.51 -14.07
C ASP A 86 8.75 7.07 -12.79
N LYS A 87 9.56 7.47 -11.81
CA LYS A 87 9.07 7.93 -10.51
C LYS A 87 9.75 9.22 -10.06
N PRO A 88 8.99 10.12 -9.38
CA PRO A 88 9.57 11.27 -8.71
C PRO A 88 10.47 10.89 -7.52
N PRO A 89 11.35 11.79 -7.06
CA PRO A 89 12.44 11.48 -6.14
C PRO A 89 12.05 11.13 -4.71
N LEU A 90 10.93 11.63 -4.17
CA LEU A 90 10.67 11.65 -2.73
C LEU A 90 10.81 10.27 -2.05
N TYR A 91 10.29 9.23 -2.67
CA TYR A 91 10.38 7.89 -2.08
C TYR A 91 11.79 7.31 -2.19
N LEU A 92 12.49 7.54 -3.30
CA LEU A 92 13.88 7.10 -3.48
C LEU A 92 14.81 7.84 -2.51
N TRP A 93 14.58 9.11 -2.21
CA TRP A 93 15.30 9.84 -1.16
C TRP A 93 15.15 9.19 0.22
N ILE A 94 13.95 8.66 0.54
CA ILE A 94 13.75 7.94 1.80
C ILE A 94 14.58 6.65 1.82
N VAL A 95 14.64 5.94 0.70
CA VAL A 95 15.46 4.72 0.56
C VAL A 95 16.95 5.07 0.69
N MET A 96 17.43 6.09 -0.02
CA MET A 96 18.80 6.59 0.09
C MET A 96 19.15 7.03 1.51
N LEU A 97 18.22 7.75 2.18
CA LEU A 97 18.39 8.19 3.57
C LEU A 97 18.60 7.01 4.52
N SER A 98 17.94 5.86 4.28
CA SER A 98 18.18 4.65 5.05
C SER A 98 19.65 4.22 5.01
N LYS A 99 20.24 4.16 3.80
CA LYS A 99 21.66 3.81 3.61
C LYS A 99 22.60 4.81 4.29
N LEU A 100 22.29 6.11 4.16
CA LEU A 100 23.11 7.18 4.76
C LEU A 100 23.07 7.17 6.30
N LEU A 101 21.92 6.82 6.90
CA LEU A 101 21.76 6.82 8.35
C LEU A 101 22.28 5.53 9.03
N PHE A 102 22.09 4.38 8.37
CA PHE A 102 22.37 3.08 8.98
C PHE A 102 23.57 2.35 8.36
N GLY A 103 24.19 2.92 7.33
CA GLY A 103 25.27 2.27 6.58
C GLY A 103 24.76 1.16 5.65
N ASP A 104 23.49 0.77 5.77
CA ASP A 104 22.82 -0.22 4.94
C ASP A 104 21.36 0.11 4.71
N PHE A 105 20.69 -0.55 3.77
CA PHE A 105 19.26 -0.40 3.52
C PHE A 105 18.47 -1.13 4.61
N ASN A 106 17.99 -0.37 5.59
CA ASN A 106 17.21 -0.91 6.69
C ASN A 106 15.74 -1.01 6.31
N MET A 107 15.26 -2.23 6.06
CA MET A 107 13.89 -2.49 5.63
C MET A 107 12.84 -1.96 6.63
N TRP A 108 13.10 -2.08 7.93
CA TRP A 108 12.17 -1.58 8.96
C TRP A 108 12.03 -0.07 8.90
N PHE A 109 13.15 0.66 8.77
CA PHE A 109 13.13 2.12 8.63
C PHE A 109 12.36 2.55 7.38
N ILE A 110 12.65 1.96 6.22
CA ILE A 110 11.96 2.27 4.96
C ILE A 110 10.47 1.92 5.08
N GLY A 111 10.13 0.79 5.70
CA GLY A 111 8.77 0.32 5.94
C GLY A 111 7.93 1.27 6.81
N LEU A 112 8.55 2.03 7.72
CA LEU A 112 7.85 3.07 8.47
C LEU A 112 7.21 4.12 7.56
N PHE A 113 7.78 4.41 6.40
CA PHE A 113 7.21 5.34 5.42
C PHE A 113 6.07 4.76 4.57
N SER A 114 5.71 3.50 4.82
CA SER A 114 4.42 2.92 4.41
C SER A 114 3.44 2.86 5.58
N LEU A 115 3.88 2.45 6.77
CA LEU A 115 3.03 2.26 7.96
C LEU A 115 2.60 3.57 8.64
N LEU A 116 3.52 4.54 8.82
CA LEU A 116 3.17 5.82 9.44
C LEU A 116 2.17 6.62 8.58
N PRO A 117 2.30 6.71 7.25
CA PRO A 117 1.26 7.25 6.39
C PRO A 117 -0.09 6.53 6.54
N MET A 118 -0.11 5.19 6.63
CA MET A 118 -1.32 4.41 6.89
C MET A 118 -2.02 4.86 8.18
N ALA A 119 -1.28 4.97 9.28
CA ALA A 119 -1.82 5.48 10.54
C ALA A 119 -2.24 6.95 10.45
N GLY A 120 -1.49 7.75 9.72
CA GLY A 120 -1.82 9.15 9.45
C GLY A 120 -3.14 9.30 8.71
N VAL A 121 -3.41 8.45 7.71
CA VAL A 121 -4.69 8.38 7.00
C VAL A 121 -5.82 8.08 7.98
N MET A 122 -5.71 7.03 8.81
CA MET A 122 -6.72 6.69 9.82
C MET A 122 -6.96 7.86 10.78
N ALA A 123 -5.88 8.49 11.27
CA ALA A 123 -5.99 9.61 12.21
C ALA A 123 -6.68 10.84 11.58
N ILE A 124 -6.43 11.14 10.29
CA ILE A 124 -7.07 12.23 9.59
C ILE A 124 -8.54 11.90 9.32
N MET A 125 -8.85 10.71 8.85
CA MET A 125 -10.22 10.28 8.60
C MET A 125 -11.08 10.30 9.87
N ASN A 126 -10.51 9.89 11.02
CA ASN A 126 -11.18 10.01 12.31
C ASN A 126 -11.49 11.47 12.66
N ARG A 127 -10.52 12.38 12.48
CA ARG A 127 -10.76 13.83 12.69
C ARG A 127 -11.81 14.37 11.73
N TRP A 128 -11.84 13.87 10.49
CA TRP A 128 -12.80 14.28 9.47
C TRP A 128 -14.24 13.93 9.88
N LEU A 129 -14.48 12.71 10.32
CA LEU A 129 -15.82 12.30 10.77
C LEU A 129 -16.33 13.13 11.95
N HIS A 130 -15.45 13.54 12.85
CA HIS A 130 -15.80 14.39 13.98
C HIS A 130 -16.16 15.84 13.62
N LEU A 131 -16.01 16.25 12.34
CA LEU A 131 -16.48 17.57 11.91
C LEU A 131 -18.01 17.67 11.81
N GLU A 132 -18.70 16.55 11.58
CA GLU A 132 -20.15 16.52 11.35
C GLU A 132 -20.90 15.46 12.17
N CYS A 133 -20.19 14.59 12.88
CA CYS A 133 -20.75 13.51 13.68
C CYS A 133 -20.23 13.56 15.11
N ASP A 134 -21.11 13.65 16.10
CA ASP A 134 -20.73 13.64 17.51
C ASP A 134 -20.20 12.27 17.97
N HIS A 135 -20.77 11.19 17.44
CA HIS A 135 -20.43 9.82 17.79
C HIS A 135 -20.16 8.96 16.53
N PRO A 136 -19.11 9.26 15.76
CA PRO A 136 -18.80 8.49 14.56
C PRO A 136 -18.28 7.09 14.93
N ASN A 137 -18.57 6.11 14.05
CA ASN A 137 -18.09 4.73 14.19
C ASN A 137 -16.63 4.57 13.70
N THR A 138 -15.73 5.40 14.27
CA THR A 138 -14.34 5.46 13.84
C THR A 138 -13.57 4.18 14.14
N TYR A 139 -13.91 3.49 15.23
CA TYR A 139 -13.21 2.26 15.62
C TYR A 139 -13.42 1.14 14.59
N THR A 140 -14.67 0.90 14.21
CA THR A 140 -14.98 -0.09 13.18
C THR A 140 -14.33 0.31 11.84
N ALA A 141 -14.38 1.61 11.48
CA ALA A 141 -13.75 2.10 10.27
C ALA A 141 -12.22 1.88 10.25
N ASP A 142 -11.53 2.21 11.35
CA ASP A 142 -10.09 1.97 11.49
C ASP A 142 -9.74 0.49 11.31
N MET A 143 -10.48 -0.39 11.98
CA MET A 143 -10.24 -1.84 11.95
C MET A 143 -10.53 -2.43 10.57
N MET A 144 -11.62 -2.02 9.93
CA MET A 144 -11.92 -2.43 8.55
C MET A 144 -10.83 -1.96 7.59
N LEU A 145 -10.40 -0.71 7.69
CA LEU A 145 -9.37 -0.16 6.79
C LEU A 145 -8.03 -0.86 7.00
N ALA A 146 -7.60 -1.03 8.26
CA ALA A 146 -6.34 -1.69 8.62
C ALA A 146 -6.28 -3.17 8.22
N THR A 147 -7.41 -3.79 7.91
CA THR A 147 -7.51 -5.21 7.51
C THR A 147 -8.10 -5.41 6.10
N THR A 148 -8.33 -4.32 5.35
CA THR A 148 -8.66 -4.41 3.92
C THR A 148 -7.43 -4.82 3.12
N GLY A 149 -7.50 -5.94 2.39
CA GLY A 149 -6.35 -6.65 1.83
C GLY A 149 -5.36 -5.76 1.07
N MET A 150 -5.81 -5.01 0.05
CA MET A 150 -4.90 -4.12 -0.71
C MET A 150 -4.36 -2.97 0.15
N PHE A 151 -5.14 -2.46 1.10
CA PHE A 151 -4.70 -1.34 1.94
C PHE A 151 -3.64 -1.78 2.94
N VAL A 152 -3.87 -2.89 3.67
CA VAL A 152 -2.86 -3.44 4.56
C VAL A 152 -1.65 -3.96 3.78
N GLY A 153 -1.86 -4.61 2.63
CA GLY A 153 -0.77 -5.05 1.76
C GLY A 153 0.15 -3.91 1.33
N ALA A 154 -0.41 -2.74 0.96
CA ALA A 154 0.39 -1.56 0.65
C ALA A 154 1.09 -0.94 1.89
N GLY A 155 0.55 -1.17 3.09
CA GLY A 155 1.17 -0.73 4.35
C GLY A 155 2.36 -1.57 4.78
N VAL A 156 2.36 -2.89 4.47
CA VAL A 156 3.42 -3.84 4.89
C VAL A 156 4.44 -4.16 3.80
N VAL A 157 4.43 -3.43 2.69
CA VAL A 157 5.38 -3.55 1.58
C VAL A 157 6.08 -2.21 1.38
N LEU A 158 7.35 -2.22 0.94
CA LEU A 158 8.11 -1.01 0.65
C LEU A 158 7.61 -0.36 -0.63
N ARG A 159 6.62 0.53 -0.50
CA ARG A 159 5.98 1.19 -1.64
C ARG A 159 5.59 2.62 -1.31
N MET A 160 5.69 3.47 -2.32
CA MET A 160 5.34 4.89 -2.26
C MET A 160 3.83 5.17 -2.19
N ASP A 161 2.98 4.16 -2.41
CA ASP A 161 1.53 4.30 -2.58
C ASP A 161 0.83 4.86 -1.33
N MET A 162 1.22 4.38 -0.15
CA MET A 162 0.67 4.86 1.11
C MET A 162 1.06 6.30 1.40
N LEU A 163 2.31 6.67 1.11
CA LEU A 163 2.79 8.04 1.29
C LEU A 163 2.05 9.01 0.37
N MET A 164 1.87 8.66 -0.91
CA MET A 164 1.04 9.43 -1.84
C MET A 164 -0.40 9.56 -1.34
N THR A 165 -1.00 8.46 -0.90
CA THR A 165 -2.37 8.44 -0.35
C THR A 165 -2.51 9.38 0.83
N PHE A 166 -1.56 9.37 1.74
CA PHE A 166 -1.54 10.26 2.90
C PHE A 166 -1.57 11.74 2.49
N PHE A 167 -0.75 12.14 1.51
CA PHE A 167 -0.75 13.52 1.03
C PHE A 167 -2.03 13.88 0.28
N ILE A 168 -2.63 12.96 -0.49
CA ILE A 168 -3.94 13.15 -1.13
C ILE A 168 -5.02 13.39 -0.06
N ILE A 169 -5.05 12.57 1.00
CA ILE A 169 -6.02 12.70 2.11
C ILE A 169 -5.81 14.02 2.85
N LEU A 170 -4.56 14.44 3.09
CA LEU A 170 -4.25 15.75 3.67
C LEU A 170 -4.77 16.90 2.81
N ALA A 171 -4.58 16.84 1.49
CA ALA A 171 -5.08 17.85 0.55
C ALA A 171 -6.61 17.94 0.60
N LEU A 172 -7.30 16.80 0.48
CA LEU A 172 -8.75 16.73 0.50
C LEU A 172 -9.35 17.15 1.84
N TYR A 173 -8.74 16.76 2.95
CA TYR A 173 -9.15 17.19 4.29
C TYR A 173 -8.93 18.69 4.49
N THR A 174 -7.82 19.22 4.01
CA THR A 174 -7.53 20.67 4.06
C THR A 174 -8.57 21.45 3.28
N PHE A 175 -8.91 21.01 2.07
CA PHE A 175 -9.98 21.61 1.26
C PHE A 175 -11.33 21.55 2.00
N PHE A 176 -11.72 20.38 2.53
CA PHE A 176 -13.01 20.21 3.20
C PHE A 176 -13.13 21.09 4.45
N ARG A 177 -12.04 21.26 5.21
CA ARG A 177 -12.00 22.21 6.34
C ARG A 177 -12.15 23.66 5.90
N MET A 178 -11.57 24.04 4.75
CA MET A 178 -11.78 25.37 4.18
C MET A 178 -13.23 25.56 3.74
N TYR A 179 -13.81 24.55 3.09
CA TYR A 179 -15.23 24.56 2.69
C TYR A 179 -16.16 24.72 3.91
N LYS A 180 -15.88 24.07 5.03
CA LYS A 180 -16.64 24.19 6.29
C LYS A 180 -16.34 25.49 7.07
N GLY A 181 -15.42 26.30 6.64
CA GLY A 181 -15.05 27.55 7.32
C GLY A 181 -14.26 27.34 8.63
N VAL A 182 -13.81 26.12 8.93
CA VAL A 182 -13.09 25.77 10.17
C VAL A 182 -11.56 25.67 9.98
N ALA A 183 -11.07 26.02 8.81
CA ALA A 183 -9.64 25.98 8.51
C ALA A 183 -8.93 27.27 8.96
N GLY A 184 -7.71 27.13 9.47
CA GLY A 184 -6.84 28.27 9.76
C GLY A 184 -6.34 28.96 8.48
N LYS A 185 -5.86 30.20 8.60
CA LYS A 185 -5.37 31.03 7.49
C LYS A 185 -4.29 30.34 6.61
N ARG A 186 -3.48 29.46 7.19
CA ARG A 186 -2.41 28.72 6.51
C ARG A 186 -2.93 27.63 5.56
N ALA A 187 -4.19 27.21 5.69
CA ALA A 187 -4.74 26.10 4.89
C ALA A 187 -4.66 26.36 3.37
N LYS A 188 -4.87 27.61 2.94
CA LYS A 188 -4.78 28.01 1.51
C LYS A 188 -3.36 27.84 0.93
N TRP A 189 -2.32 27.96 1.77
CA TRP A 189 -0.93 27.77 1.36
C TRP A 189 -0.50 26.30 1.44
N LEU A 190 -1.06 25.55 2.38
CA LEU A 190 -0.74 24.13 2.58
C LEU A 190 -1.39 23.25 1.53
N LEU A 191 -2.55 23.61 1.00
CA LEU A 191 -3.25 22.79 0.00
C LEU A 191 -2.39 22.47 -1.24
N PRO A 192 -1.79 23.45 -1.94
CA PRO A 192 -0.92 23.16 -3.08
C PRO A 192 0.35 22.40 -2.69
N VAL A 193 0.86 22.58 -1.47
CA VAL A 193 2.02 21.83 -0.96
C VAL A 193 1.68 20.34 -0.80
N TRP A 194 0.51 20.01 -0.22
CA TRP A 194 0.09 18.61 -0.11
C TRP A 194 -0.12 17.97 -1.48
N ILE A 195 -0.70 18.70 -2.42
CA ILE A 195 -0.88 18.23 -3.81
C ILE A 195 0.49 18.01 -4.47
N PHE A 196 1.45 18.94 -4.27
CA PHE A 196 2.81 18.78 -4.78
C PHE A 196 3.51 17.57 -4.17
N LEU A 197 3.43 17.36 -2.86
CA LEU A 197 4.05 16.22 -2.20
C LEU A 197 3.45 14.88 -2.68
N ALA A 198 2.15 14.84 -2.97
CA ALA A 198 1.52 13.67 -3.59
C ALA A 198 2.05 13.42 -5.02
N LEU A 199 2.18 14.48 -5.83
CA LEU A 199 2.80 14.43 -7.16
C LEU A 199 4.27 13.98 -7.05
N PHE A 200 5.03 14.59 -6.15
CA PHE A 200 6.46 14.35 -5.93
C PHE A 200 6.76 12.95 -5.33
N THR A 201 5.72 12.27 -4.84
CA THR A 201 5.82 10.88 -4.37
C THR A 201 5.66 9.86 -5.51
N LYS A 202 4.66 10.05 -6.39
CA LYS A 202 4.32 8.99 -7.39
C LYS A 202 3.90 9.52 -8.76
N GLY A 203 3.76 10.83 -8.94
CA GLY A 203 3.44 11.44 -10.23
C GLY A 203 1.98 11.92 -10.34
N PRO A 204 1.40 12.01 -11.56
CA PRO A 204 0.21 12.81 -11.87
C PRO A 204 -1.05 12.51 -11.05
N TYR A 205 -1.24 11.28 -10.59
CA TYR A 205 -2.38 10.88 -9.74
C TYR A 205 -2.48 11.74 -8.47
N GLY A 206 -1.33 12.21 -7.94
CA GLY A 206 -1.27 13.09 -6.78
C GLY A 206 -1.93 14.46 -6.99
N VAL A 207 -2.03 14.93 -8.22
CA VAL A 207 -2.72 16.16 -8.62
C VAL A 207 -4.15 15.87 -9.08
N MET A 208 -4.31 14.87 -9.93
CA MET A 208 -5.58 14.58 -10.59
C MET A 208 -6.68 14.21 -9.59
N ILE A 209 -6.38 13.31 -8.62
CA ILE A 209 -7.37 12.83 -7.66
C ILE A 209 -7.91 13.98 -6.78
N PRO A 210 -7.07 14.80 -6.11
CA PRO A 210 -7.59 15.89 -5.29
C PRO A 210 -8.41 16.91 -6.09
N LEU A 211 -7.90 17.37 -7.24
CA LEU A 211 -8.59 18.40 -8.01
C LEU A 211 -9.92 17.90 -8.57
N ALA A 212 -9.96 16.67 -9.10
CA ALA A 212 -11.19 16.07 -9.62
C ALA A 212 -12.23 15.84 -8.51
N ALA A 213 -11.84 15.35 -7.33
CA ALA A 213 -12.74 15.15 -6.20
C ALA A 213 -13.32 16.46 -5.68
N MET A 214 -12.49 17.51 -5.55
CA MET A 214 -12.93 18.85 -5.16
C MET A 214 -13.94 19.42 -6.17
N ALA A 215 -13.62 19.34 -7.46
CA ALA A 215 -14.50 19.84 -8.53
C ALA A 215 -15.84 19.07 -8.56
N ALA A 216 -15.82 17.76 -8.47
CA ALA A 216 -17.02 16.92 -8.47
C ALA A 216 -17.93 17.20 -7.27
N PHE A 217 -17.35 17.39 -6.09
CA PHE A 217 -18.11 17.75 -4.89
C PHE A 217 -18.78 19.12 -5.04
N LEU A 218 -18.03 20.14 -5.48
CA LEU A 218 -18.58 21.49 -5.69
C LEU A 218 -19.63 21.51 -6.81
N ALA A 219 -19.44 20.71 -7.87
CA ALA A 219 -20.45 20.53 -8.92
C ALA A 219 -21.73 19.91 -8.36
N TRP A 220 -21.62 18.88 -7.48
CA TRP A 220 -22.78 18.30 -6.79
C TRP A 220 -23.52 19.33 -5.92
N LYS A 221 -22.76 20.22 -5.28
CA LYS A 221 -23.31 21.33 -4.48
C LYS A 221 -23.83 22.49 -5.35
N ARG A 222 -23.72 22.42 -6.68
CA ARG A 222 -24.04 23.48 -7.64
C ARG A 222 -23.25 24.77 -7.40
N ASP A 223 -22.05 24.65 -6.84
CA ASP A 223 -21.18 25.78 -6.48
C ASP A 223 -19.76 25.62 -7.07
N LEU A 224 -19.68 25.14 -8.31
CA LEU A 224 -18.39 24.97 -9.00
C LEU A 224 -17.63 26.31 -9.17
N ARG A 225 -18.35 27.44 -9.18
CA ARG A 225 -17.74 28.79 -9.27
C ARG A 225 -16.84 29.09 -8.07
N SER A 226 -17.14 28.53 -6.91
CA SER A 226 -16.32 28.68 -5.69
C SER A 226 -14.99 27.92 -5.74
N PHE A 227 -14.73 27.07 -6.74
CA PHE A 227 -13.49 26.31 -6.85
C PHE A 227 -12.26 27.22 -6.74
N GLY A 228 -12.26 28.38 -7.43
CA GLY A 228 -11.19 29.37 -7.38
C GLY A 228 -10.91 29.97 -6.00
N ASN A 229 -11.90 29.95 -5.08
CA ASN A 229 -11.73 30.44 -3.71
C ASN A 229 -10.84 29.50 -2.87
N TYR A 230 -10.80 28.21 -3.23
CA TYR A 230 -10.02 27.18 -2.56
C TYR A 230 -8.72 26.87 -3.31
N PHE A 231 -8.80 26.74 -4.64
CA PHE A 231 -7.66 26.48 -5.52
C PHE A 231 -7.70 27.44 -6.72
N GLY A 232 -7.27 28.68 -6.47
CA GLY A 232 -7.18 29.75 -7.47
C GLY A 232 -5.77 29.94 -8.02
N TRP A 233 -5.55 31.07 -8.72
CA TRP A 233 -4.28 31.36 -9.38
C TRP A 233 -3.07 31.38 -8.45
N LYS A 234 -3.23 31.82 -7.18
CA LYS A 234 -2.15 31.81 -6.19
C LYS A 234 -1.72 30.38 -5.83
N GLN A 235 -2.68 29.48 -5.61
CA GLN A 235 -2.43 28.07 -5.30
C GLN A 235 -1.82 27.34 -6.50
N LEU A 236 -2.33 27.60 -7.70
CA LEU A 236 -1.75 27.08 -8.94
C LEU A 236 -0.32 27.59 -9.12
N GLY A 237 -0.07 28.89 -8.88
CA GLY A 237 1.27 29.47 -8.96
C GLY A 237 2.27 28.80 -8.01
N ILE A 238 1.86 28.49 -6.78
CA ILE A 238 2.72 27.74 -5.83
C ILE A 238 3.01 26.33 -6.35
N LEU A 239 1.99 25.61 -6.81
CA LEU A 239 2.17 24.26 -7.35
C LEU A 239 3.12 24.27 -8.55
N VAL A 240 2.92 25.20 -9.48
CA VAL A 240 3.78 25.36 -10.66
C VAL A 240 5.20 25.74 -10.26
N ALA A 241 5.39 26.65 -9.29
CA ALA A 241 6.72 27.04 -8.81
C ALA A 241 7.46 25.85 -8.18
N LEU A 242 6.79 25.03 -7.36
CA LEU A 242 7.38 23.84 -6.77
C LEU A 242 7.77 22.81 -7.85
N CYS A 243 6.91 22.60 -8.86
CA CYS A 243 7.24 21.74 -9.99
C CYS A 243 8.41 22.30 -10.81
N ALA A 244 8.45 23.62 -11.05
CA ALA A 244 9.52 24.25 -11.81
C ALA A 244 10.88 24.12 -11.10
N VAL A 245 10.93 24.27 -9.78
CA VAL A 245 12.14 24.03 -8.99
C VAL A 245 12.62 22.58 -9.13
N TRP A 246 11.70 21.62 -9.02
CA TRP A 246 12.04 20.22 -9.20
C TRP A 246 12.54 19.93 -10.62
N TRP A 247 11.82 20.39 -11.64
CA TRP A 247 12.22 20.16 -13.04
C TRP A 247 13.52 20.86 -13.41
N ALA A 248 13.79 22.04 -12.85
CA ALA A 248 15.08 22.71 -13.02
C ALA A 248 16.24 21.89 -12.43
N ALA A 249 16.03 21.29 -11.26
CA ALA A 249 17.03 20.40 -10.65
C ALA A 249 17.25 19.13 -11.47
N VAL A 250 16.18 18.50 -11.99
CA VAL A 250 16.25 17.36 -12.91
C VAL A 250 17.00 17.73 -14.20
N TYR A 251 16.71 18.91 -14.76
CA TYR A 251 17.40 19.39 -15.97
C TYR A 251 18.89 19.67 -15.73
N ALA A 252 19.22 20.25 -14.58
CA ALA A 252 20.60 20.54 -14.23
C ALA A 252 21.45 19.28 -14.03
N GLU A 253 20.86 18.20 -13.56
CA GLU A 253 21.54 16.93 -13.26
C GLU A 253 21.52 15.95 -14.45
N GLY A 254 20.34 15.75 -15.09
CA GLY A 254 20.15 14.74 -16.13
C GLY A 254 19.96 15.27 -17.55
N GLY A 255 19.98 16.60 -17.73
CA GLY A 255 19.89 17.24 -19.03
C GLY A 255 18.52 17.11 -19.71
N ARG A 256 18.52 17.45 -21.00
CA ARG A 256 17.29 17.52 -21.82
C ARG A 256 16.63 16.16 -22.04
N GLU A 257 17.42 15.12 -22.21
CA GLU A 257 16.91 13.78 -22.52
C GLU A 257 16.12 13.21 -21.35
N TYR A 258 16.67 13.27 -20.14
CA TYR A 258 16.03 12.76 -18.95
C TYR A 258 14.70 13.49 -18.63
N ILE A 259 14.70 14.83 -18.70
CA ILE A 259 13.47 15.60 -18.43
C ILE A 259 12.41 15.36 -19.51
N SER A 260 12.81 15.16 -20.77
CA SER A 260 11.90 14.80 -21.87
C SER A 260 11.25 13.43 -21.61
N ASP A 261 12.03 12.42 -21.18
CA ASP A 261 11.49 11.11 -20.83
C ASP A 261 10.51 11.21 -19.63
N LEU A 262 10.88 11.93 -18.59
CA LEU A 262 10.03 12.16 -17.41
C LEU A 262 8.68 12.80 -17.76
N LEU A 263 8.68 13.88 -18.55
CA LEU A 263 7.48 14.67 -18.83
C LEU A 263 6.61 14.09 -19.94
N PHE A 264 7.21 13.58 -21.01
CA PHE A 264 6.46 13.15 -22.20
C PHE A 264 6.24 11.65 -22.23
N ARG A 265 7.29 10.83 -22.18
CA ARG A 265 7.17 9.38 -22.29
C ARG A 265 6.47 8.76 -21.10
N GLN A 266 6.88 9.13 -19.88
CA GLN A 266 6.37 8.52 -18.66
C GLN A 266 5.03 9.13 -18.19
N THR A 267 4.71 10.35 -18.57
CA THR A 267 3.47 11.04 -18.14
C THR A 267 2.40 10.97 -19.22
N VAL A 268 2.64 11.57 -20.38
CA VAL A 268 1.66 11.66 -21.48
C VAL A 268 1.54 10.32 -22.19
N GLY A 269 2.65 9.68 -22.53
CA GLY A 269 2.67 8.41 -23.26
C GLY A 269 1.95 7.29 -22.54
N ARG A 270 2.13 7.16 -21.22
CA ARG A 270 1.40 6.18 -20.39
C ARG A 270 -0.07 6.51 -20.18
N GLY A 271 -0.45 7.77 -20.16
CA GLY A 271 -1.84 8.19 -20.01
C GLY A 271 -2.69 7.81 -21.22
N VAL A 272 -2.17 8.04 -22.43
CA VAL A 272 -2.91 7.88 -23.68
C VAL A 272 -2.71 6.48 -24.29
N ASN A 273 -1.48 5.98 -24.35
CA ASN A 273 -1.17 4.71 -24.99
C ASN A 273 -0.13 3.92 -24.20
N SER A 274 -0.56 3.31 -23.10
CA SER A 274 0.32 2.54 -22.24
C SER A 274 0.96 1.36 -22.98
N PHE A 275 2.28 1.20 -22.87
CA PHE A 275 3.03 0.04 -23.37
C PHE A 275 2.82 -1.20 -22.49
N HIS A 276 2.46 -1.00 -21.19
CA HIS A 276 2.26 -2.06 -20.21
C HIS A 276 0.95 -1.88 -19.45
N HIS A 277 0.36 -2.98 -18.96
CA HIS A 277 -0.84 -2.98 -18.11
C HIS A 277 -2.11 -2.42 -18.76
N LYS A 278 -2.26 -2.54 -20.09
CA LYS A 278 -3.54 -2.23 -20.75
C LYS A 278 -4.64 -3.13 -20.21
N ALA A 279 -5.76 -2.52 -19.78
CA ALA A 279 -6.92 -3.25 -19.30
C ALA A 279 -8.22 -2.53 -19.69
N PRO A 280 -9.36 -3.26 -19.78
CA PRO A 280 -10.64 -2.68 -20.20
C PRO A 280 -11.19 -1.68 -19.17
N LEU A 281 -12.17 -0.86 -19.57
CA LEU A 281 -12.81 0.15 -18.70
C LEU A 281 -13.39 -0.45 -17.41
N TRP A 282 -13.94 -1.65 -17.48
CA TRP A 282 -14.56 -2.37 -16.34
C TRP A 282 -13.55 -3.08 -15.43
N PHE A 283 -12.25 -2.96 -15.68
CA PHE A 283 -11.19 -3.62 -14.91
C PHE A 283 -11.38 -3.47 -13.39
N TYR A 284 -11.58 -2.26 -12.92
CA TYR A 284 -11.74 -1.99 -11.48
C TYR A 284 -13.03 -2.57 -10.91
N ILE A 285 -14.13 -2.63 -11.68
CA ILE A 285 -15.40 -3.22 -11.23
C ILE A 285 -15.21 -4.71 -10.89
N VAL A 286 -14.47 -5.43 -11.74
CA VAL A 286 -14.19 -6.87 -11.54
C VAL A 286 -13.16 -7.10 -10.44
N ARG A 287 -12.16 -6.24 -10.35
CA ARG A 287 -11.04 -6.40 -9.39
C ARG A 287 -11.37 -5.92 -7.98
N LEU A 288 -12.19 -4.87 -7.84
CA LEU A 288 -12.55 -4.29 -6.54
C LEU A 288 -13.01 -5.32 -5.50
N PRO A 289 -13.94 -6.26 -5.80
CA PRO A 289 -14.33 -7.26 -4.82
C PRO A 289 -13.16 -8.11 -4.31
N LEU A 290 -12.22 -8.46 -5.18
CA LEU A 290 -11.06 -9.29 -4.81
C LEU A 290 -10.07 -8.53 -3.92
N VAL A 291 -9.69 -7.32 -4.32
CA VAL A 291 -8.66 -6.53 -3.61
C VAL A 291 -9.15 -5.90 -2.31
N MET A 292 -10.48 -5.84 -2.12
CA MET A 292 -11.11 -5.37 -0.88
C MET A 292 -11.46 -6.48 0.12
N MET A 293 -11.11 -7.73 -0.18
CA MET A 293 -11.31 -8.81 0.78
C MET A 293 -10.58 -8.48 2.11
N PRO A 294 -11.10 -8.93 3.25
CA PRO A 294 -12.29 -9.78 3.41
C PRO A 294 -13.62 -9.01 3.42
N TRP A 295 -13.59 -7.68 3.46
CA TRP A 295 -14.76 -6.83 3.68
C TRP A 295 -15.54 -6.46 2.41
N ALA A 296 -15.15 -6.96 1.24
CA ALA A 296 -15.71 -6.59 -0.06
C ALA A 296 -17.25 -6.70 -0.10
N LEU A 297 -17.82 -7.79 0.41
CA LEU A 297 -19.27 -7.98 0.46
C LEU A 297 -19.96 -6.94 1.33
N ILE A 298 -19.39 -6.63 2.50
CA ILE A 298 -19.91 -5.59 3.40
C ILE A 298 -19.88 -4.23 2.68
N TYR A 299 -18.78 -3.88 2.01
CA TYR A 299 -18.66 -2.60 1.30
C TYR A 299 -19.69 -2.49 0.18
N ILE A 300 -19.82 -3.52 -0.65
CA ILE A 300 -20.77 -3.52 -1.78
C ILE A 300 -22.19 -3.40 -1.26
N VAL A 301 -22.58 -4.24 -0.30
CA VAL A 301 -23.95 -4.25 0.23
C VAL A 301 -24.25 -2.97 1.00
N ALA A 302 -23.33 -2.50 1.85
CA ALA A 302 -23.51 -1.25 2.59
C ALA A 302 -23.61 -0.04 1.65
N PHE A 303 -22.78 0.02 0.61
CA PHE A 303 -22.80 1.10 -0.37
C PHE A 303 -24.11 1.11 -1.17
N CYS A 304 -24.50 -0.04 -1.74
CA CYS A 304 -25.75 -0.17 -2.50
C CYS A 304 -26.99 0.09 -1.64
N THR A 305 -27.05 -0.49 -0.44
CA THR A 305 -28.16 -0.29 0.52
C THR A 305 -28.22 1.16 0.98
N GLY A 306 -27.08 1.77 1.30
CA GLY A 306 -27.01 3.16 1.70
C GLY A 306 -27.50 4.11 0.61
N LEU A 307 -27.09 3.90 -0.64
CA LEU A 307 -27.60 4.71 -1.77
C LEU A 307 -29.10 4.53 -1.97
N ARG A 308 -29.61 3.28 -1.94
CA ARG A 308 -31.03 2.97 -2.07
C ARG A 308 -31.89 3.64 -0.99
N HIS A 309 -31.44 3.67 0.25
CA HIS A 309 -32.13 4.29 1.38
C HIS A 309 -31.83 5.79 1.52
N ARG A 310 -31.23 6.43 0.52
CA ARG A 310 -30.86 7.85 0.53
C ARG A 310 -30.07 8.24 1.79
N ALA A 311 -29.13 7.38 2.18
CA ALA A 311 -28.33 7.58 3.39
C ALA A 311 -27.38 8.78 3.31
N VAL A 312 -27.13 9.33 2.12
CA VAL A 312 -26.30 10.52 1.89
C VAL A 312 -27.03 11.76 2.42
N ARG A 313 -26.71 12.18 3.64
CA ARG A 313 -27.37 13.28 4.35
C ARG A 313 -26.45 14.47 4.60
N THR A 314 -25.18 14.22 4.93
CA THR A 314 -24.19 15.23 5.30
C THR A 314 -23.28 15.63 4.14
N ASP A 315 -22.58 16.74 4.26
CA ASP A 315 -21.60 17.17 3.28
C ASP A 315 -20.38 16.26 3.26
N THR A 316 -19.98 15.69 4.40
CA THR A 316 -18.94 14.66 4.49
C THR A 316 -19.32 13.45 3.65
N GLU A 317 -20.55 12.93 3.76
CA GLU A 317 -21.01 11.79 2.98
C GLU A 317 -21.04 12.09 1.48
N ARG A 318 -21.53 13.29 1.10
CA ARG A 318 -21.51 13.73 -0.31
C ARG A 318 -20.08 13.81 -0.85
N PHE A 319 -19.17 14.36 -0.07
CA PHE A 319 -17.77 14.46 -0.46
C PHE A 319 -17.12 13.10 -0.63
N PHE A 320 -17.38 12.16 0.29
CA PHE A 320 -16.84 10.80 0.20
C PHE A 320 -17.38 10.08 -1.03
N VAL A 321 -18.69 10.12 -1.29
CA VAL A 321 -19.27 9.55 -2.52
C VAL A 321 -18.69 10.19 -3.78
N ALA A 322 -18.60 11.52 -3.82
CA ALA A 322 -17.99 12.22 -4.95
C ALA A 322 -16.55 11.76 -5.19
N THR A 323 -15.75 11.65 -4.14
CA THR A 323 -14.35 11.20 -4.24
C THR A 323 -14.25 9.74 -4.73
N ILE A 324 -15.07 8.83 -4.20
CA ILE A 324 -15.11 7.42 -4.61
C ILE A 324 -15.44 7.31 -6.10
N VAL A 325 -16.55 7.92 -6.51
CA VAL A 325 -17.04 7.84 -7.89
C VAL A 325 -16.03 8.47 -8.86
N THR A 326 -15.59 9.68 -8.56
CA THR A 326 -14.67 10.43 -9.44
C THR A 326 -13.34 9.73 -9.59
N THR A 327 -12.75 9.23 -8.49
CA THR A 327 -11.47 8.51 -8.53
C THR A 327 -11.60 7.22 -9.34
N THR A 328 -12.67 6.44 -9.11
CA THR A 328 -12.89 5.18 -9.85
C THR A 328 -13.10 5.43 -11.34
N LEU A 329 -13.93 6.40 -11.70
CA LEU A 329 -14.19 6.75 -13.11
C LEU A 329 -12.93 7.27 -13.80
N MET A 330 -12.23 8.20 -13.17
CA MET A 330 -11.00 8.79 -13.73
C MET A 330 -9.94 7.72 -14.00
N LEU A 331 -9.69 6.83 -13.03
CA LEU A 331 -8.73 5.74 -13.20
C LEU A 331 -9.20 4.69 -14.22
N SER A 332 -10.51 4.50 -14.38
CA SER A 332 -11.06 3.58 -15.38
C SER A 332 -10.83 4.07 -16.82
N VAL A 333 -10.78 5.38 -17.03
CA VAL A 333 -10.49 5.97 -18.35
C VAL A 333 -9.00 5.85 -18.73
N VAL A 334 -8.10 5.89 -17.76
CA VAL A 334 -6.65 5.73 -18.03
C VAL A 334 -6.35 4.32 -18.53
N SER A 335 -5.53 4.20 -19.59
CA SER A 335 -5.24 2.91 -20.23
C SER A 335 -4.43 1.95 -19.36
N ALA A 336 -3.44 2.46 -18.61
CA ALA A 336 -2.64 1.68 -17.68
C ALA A 336 -3.38 1.50 -16.34
N LYS A 337 -3.75 0.26 -16.00
CA LYS A 337 -4.50 -0.06 -14.79
C LYS A 337 -3.75 -1.03 -13.89
N LEU A 338 -3.68 -0.67 -12.61
CA LEU A 338 -3.20 -1.53 -11.52
C LEU A 338 -4.12 -1.38 -10.32
N ASP A 339 -4.37 -2.47 -9.62
CA ASP A 339 -5.24 -2.50 -8.44
C ASP A 339 -4.82 -1.46 -7.38
N ILE A 340 -3.51 -1.27 -7.24
CA ILE A 340 -2.92 -0.38 -6.23
C ILE A 340 -3.21 1.12 -6.47
N TYR A 341 -3.63 1.52 -7.67
CA TYR A 341 -3.96 2.92 -7.96
C TYR A 341 -5.24 3.38 -7.25
N LEU A 342 -6.11 2.44 -6.83
CA LEU A 342 -7.33 2.74 -6.09
C LEU A 342 -7.11 3.00 -4.59
N ILE A 343 -5.91 2.81 -4.04
CA ILE A 343 -5.66 2.98 -2.59
C ILE A 343 -6.17 4.31 -2.04
N PRO A 344 -6.01 5.48 -2.70
CA PRO A 344 -6.53 6.74 -2.19
C PRO A 344 -8.05 6.78 -2.02
N MET A 345 -8.82 5.92 -2.70
CA MET A 345 -10.27 5.83 -2.61
C MET A 345 -10.73 5.02 -1.38
N TYR A 346 -9.95 4.03 -0.93
CA TYR A 346 -10.37 3.09 0.12
C TYR A 346 -10.74 3.76 1.45
N PRO A 347 -10.00 4.74 1.98
CA PRO A 347 -10.40 5.40 3.21
C PRO A 347 -11.80 6.01 3.13
N PHE A 348 -12.15 6.63 2.01
CA PHE A 348 -13.48 7.23 1.81
C PHE A 348 -14.59 6.18 1.78
N LEU A 349 -14.38 5.07 1.05
CA LEU A 349 -15.37 3.99 0.97
C LEU A 349 -15.56 3.30 2.31
N VAL A 350 -14.46 2.95 2.98
CA VAL A 350 -14.50 2.23 4.26
C VAL A 350 -15.18 3.06 5.35
N TYR A 351 -14.79 4.32 5.48
CA TYR A 351 -15.37 5.21 6.48
C TYR A 351 -16.82 5.55 6.18
N LEU A 352 -17.19 5.72 4.91
CA LEU A 352 -18.58 5.90 4.50
C LEU A 352 -19.43 4.67 4.86
N CYS A 353 -18.95 3.47 4.53
CA CYS A 353 -19.63 2.22 4.88
C CYS A 353 -19.77 2.06 6.40
N ALA A 354 -18.74 2.32 7.17
CA ALA A 354 -18.78 2.24 8.63
C ALA A 354 -19.76 3.25 9.26
N MET A 355 -19.89 4.45 8.69
CA MET A 355 -20.93 5.42 9.09
C MET A 355 -22.34 4.88 8.81
N TRP A 356 -22.54 4.29 7.65
CA TRP A 356 -23.84 3.79 7.24
C TRP A 356 -24.22 2.47 7.94
N LEU A 357 -23.24 1.61 8.28
CA LEU A 357 -23.51 0.35 9.00
C LEU A 357 -24.45 0.54 10.19
N ARG A 358 -24.23 1.58 11.00
CA ARG A 358 -25.12 1.87 12.15
C ARG A 358 -26.58 2.18 11.76
N ARG A 359 -26.80 2.65 10.52
CA ARG A 359 -28.15 3.00 10.02
C ARG A 359 -28.83 1.83 9.31
N ILE A 360 -28.05 0.84 8.88
CA ILE A 360 -28.52 -0.30 8.07
C ILE A 360 -28.24 -1.65 8.75
N GLU A 361 -27.83 -1.64 10.01
CA GLU A 361 -27.44 -2.83 10.79
C GLU A 361 -28.57 -3.89 10.88
N SER A 362 -29.83 -3.46 10.83
CA SER A 362 -31.01 -4.33 10.78
C SER A 362 -31.24 -5.04 9.45
N SER A 363 -30.54 -4.64 8.38
CA SER A 363 -30.69 -5.24 7.05
C SER A 363 -30.15 -6.66 7.02
N VAL A 364 -30.99 -7.60 6.59
CA VAL A 364 -30.59 -9.02 6.40
C VAL A 364 -29.43 -9.13 5.42
N ALA A 365 -29.44 -8.34 4.35
CA ALA A 365 -28.36 -8.36 3.36
C ALA A 365 -27.00 -7.98 3.96
N VAL A 366 -26.98 -6.98 4.87
CA VAL A 366 -25.75 -6.55 5.58
C VAL A 366 -25.28 -7.63 6.55
N LYS A 367 -26.20 -8.28 7.26
CA LYS A 367 -25.86 -9.41 8.14
C LYS A 367 -25.24 -10.58 7.38
N VAL A 368 -25.87 -10.98 6.25
CA VAL A 368 -25.33 -12.04 5.39
C VAL A 368 -23.94 -11.65 4.85
N ALA A 369 -23.79 -10.41 4.36
CA ALA A 369 -22.53 -9.92 3.84
C ALA A 369 -21.41 -9.91 4.91
N GLY A 370 -21.76 -9.70 6.18
CA GLY A 370 -20.82 -9.80 7.30
C GLY A 370 -20.57 -11.24 7.73
N ALA A 371 -21.60 -12.10 7.74
CA ALA A 371 -21.48 -13.49 8.18
C ALA A 371 -20.59 -14.33 7.25
N VAL A 372 -20.63 -14.08 5.93
CA VAL A 372 -19.86 -14.86 4.93
C VAL A 372 -18.35 -14.83 5.23
N PRO A 373 -17.65 -13.69 5.34
CA PRO A 373 -16.23 -13.70 5.66
C PRO A 373 -15.92 -14.32 7.02
N MET A 374 -16.82 -14.17 8.03
CA MET A 374 -16.65 -14.80 9.34
C MET A 374 -16.71 -16.33 9.25
N ALA A 375 -17.65 -16.85 8.46
CA ALA A 375 -17.74 -18.30 8.22
C ALA A 375 -16.50 -18.84 7.50
N VAL A 376 -15.97 -18.10 6.52
CA VAL A 376 -14.72 -18.46 5.84
C VAL A 376 -13.55 -18.48 6.83
N PHE A 377 -13.43 -17.50 7.71
CA PHE A 377 -12.39 -17.48 8.74
C PHE A 377 -12.54 -18.62 9.75
N ALA A 378 -13.77 -18.92 10.18
CA ALA A 378 -14.04 -20.03 11.09
C ALA A 378 -13.56 -21.38 10.53
N LEU A 379 -13.56 -21.54 9.21
CA LEU A 379 -13.08 -22.74 8.53
C LEU A 379 -11.55 -22.78 8.33
N ALA A 380 -10.80 -21.73 8.69
CA ALA A 380 -9.35 -21.66 8.41
C ALA A 380 -8.56 -22.81 9.04
N ILE A 381 -8.94 -23.28 10.24
CA ILE A 381 -8.29 -24.39 10.93
C ILE A 381 -8.41 -25.74 10.16
N ILE A 382 -9.41 -25.87 9.30
CA ILE A 382 -9.61 -27.03 8.44
C ILE A 382 -9.01 -26.78 7.05
N ALA A 383 -9.23 -25.58 6.51
CA ALA A 383 -8.80 -25.22 5.16
C ALA A 383 -7.28 -25.20 4.99
N VAL A 384 -6.55 -24.75 6.03
CA VAL A 384 -5.08 -24.67 5.98
C VAL A 384 -4.41 -26.05 5.90
N PRO A 385 -4.72 -27.04 6.74
CA PRO A 385 -4.19 -28.42 6.59
C PRO A 385 -4.52 -29.03 5.23
N VAL A 386 -5.74 -28.84 4.75
CA VAL A 386 -6.15 -29.32 3.43
C VAL A 386 -5.31 -28.66 2.33
N ALA A 387 -5.13 -27.34 2.36
CA ALA A 387 -4.29 -26.65 1.39
C ALA A 387 -2.83 -27.12 1.41
N LEU A 388 -2.25 -27.34 2.59
CA LEU A 388 -0.90 -27.85 2.76
C LEU A 388 -0.72 -29.27 2.23
N HIS A 389 -1.79 -30.09 2.21
CA HIS A 389 -1.76 -31.42 1.63
C HIS A 389 -1.67 -31.42 0.10
N TYR A 390 -2.30 -30.42 -0.56
CA TYR A 390 -2.34 -30.34 -2.04
C TYR A 390 -1.23 -29.47 -2.64
N VAL A 391 -0.57 -28.65 -1.85
CA VAL A 391 0.51 -27.76 -2.31
C VAL A 391 1.85 -28.27 -1.77
N ASP A 392 2.71 -28.69 -2.69
CA ASP A 392 4.05 -29.13 -2.33
C ASP A 392 4.95 -27.92 -2.02
N PHE A 393 5.22 -27.73 -0.76
CA PHE A 393 6.18 -26.73 -0.25
C PHE A 393 7.54 -27.34 0.11
N GLY A 394 7.76 -28.62 -0.20
CA GLY A 394 8.89 -29.39 0.32
C GLY A 394 8.74 -29.72 1.82
N GLU A 395 9.84 -30.08 2.45
CA GLU A 395 9.85 -30.41 3.89
C GLU A 395 9.74 -29.15 4.74
N ILE A 396 8.54 -28.87 5.27
CA ILE A 396 8.30 -27.74 6.18
C ILE A 396 8.72 -28.13 7.60
N PRO A 397 9.62 -27.39 8.26
CA PRO A 397 10.02 -27.66 9.64
C PRO A 397 8.80 -27.65 10.60
N ALA A 398 8.84 -28.53 11.61
CA ALA A 398 7.73 -28.67 12.55
C ALA A 398 7.35 -27.37 13.26
N TRP A 399 8.33 -26.52 13.58
CA TRP A 399 8.08 -25.21 14.19
C TRP A 399 7.32 -24.26 13.24
N THR A 400 7.65 -24.26 11.93
CA THR A 400 6.96 -23.45 10.90
C THR A 400 5.52 -23.94 10.74
N LEU A 401 5.30 -25.25 10.68
CA LEU A 401 3.95 -25.84 10.67
C LEU A 401 3.16 -25.43 11.92
N GLY A 402 3.79 -25.48 13.10
CA GLY A 402 3.19 -25.01 14.35
C GLY A 402 2.72 -23.56 14.27
N CYS A 403 3.56 -22.65 13.73
CA CYS A 403 3.19 -21.24 13.52
C CYS A 403 2.02 -21.09 12.56
N ILE A 404 2.01 -21.86 11.46
CA ILE A 404 0.91 -21.83 10.47
C ILE A 404 -0.40 -22.30 11.12
N TYR A 405 -0.40 -23.39 11.87
CA TYR A 405 -1.60 -23.92 12.54
C TYR A 405 -2.10 -22.98 13.65
N ILE A 406 -1.21 -22.39 14.45
CA ILE A 406 -1.60 -21.41 15.45
C ILE A 406 -2.23 -20.18 14.78
N SER A 407 -1.65 -19.70 13.68
CA SER A 407 -2.21 -18.58 12.90
C SER A 407 -3.60 -18.91 12.35
N ALA A 408 -3.80 -20.12 11.82
CA ALA A 408 -5.10 -20.60 11.37
C ALA A 408 -6.11 -20.73 12.52
N GLY A 409 -5.66 -21.20 13.69
CA GLY A 409 -6.47 -21.30 14.91
C GLY A 409 -6.94 -19.93 15.40
N VAL A 410 -6.04 -18.94 15.47
CA VAL A 410 -6.37 -17.57 15.85
C VAL A 410 -7.42 -16.97 14.88
N LEU A 411 -7.25 -17.18 13.59
CA LEU A 411 -8.21 -16.71 12.58
C LEU A 411 -9.55 -17.41 12.72
N SER A 412 -9.56 -18.73 12.98
CA SER A 412 -10.79 -19.49 13.20
C SER A 412 -11.55 -19.03 14.42
N VAL A 413 -10.87 -18.84 15.55
CA VAL A 413 -11.50 -18.32 16.78
C VAL A 413 -12.11 -16.94 16.50
N GLY A 414 -11.37 -16.05 15.86
CA GLY A 414 -11.88 -14.73 15.46
C GLY A 414 -13.08 -14.82 14.53
N GLY A 415 -13.09 -15.78 13.58
CA GLY A 415 -14.21 -16.04 12.70
C GLY A 415 -15.46 -16.52 13.45
N VAL A 416 -15.32 -17.49 14.36
CA VAL A 416 -16.43 -18.01 15.19
C VAL A 416 -17.00 -16.91 16.09
N CYS A 417 -16.14 -16.19 16.81
CA CYS A 417 -16.56 -15.09 17.68
C CYS A 417 -17.23 -13.96 16.87
N GLY A 418 -16.65 -13.59 15.73
CA GLY A 418 -17.21 -12.58 14.83
C GLY A 418 -18.56 -12.99 14.27
N LEU A 419 -18.72 -14.26 13.87
CA LEU A 419 -19.99 -14.80 13.39
C LEU A 419 -21.05 -14.77 14.49
N TRP A 420 -20.69 -15.17 15.72
CA TRP A 420 -21.58 -15.12 16.87
C TRP A 420 -22.09 -13.69 17.14
N GLU A 421 -21.21 -12.68 17.11
CA GLU A 421 -21.59 -11.27 17.27
C GLU A 421 -22.56 -10.81 16.17
N ILE A 422 -22.32 -11.19 14.92
CA ILE A 422 -23.18 -10.80 13.79
C ILE A 422 -24.57 -11.44 13.89
N LEU A 423 -24.65 -12.72 14.28
CA LEU A 423 -25.92 -13.42 14.50
C LEU A 423 -26.74 -12.76 15.62
N HIS A 424 -26.08 -12.15 16.61
CA HIS A 424 -26.71 -11.37 17.67
C HIS A 424 -26.94 -9.88 17.32
N ASN A 425 -26.92 -9.52 16.03
CA ASN A 425 -27.15 -8.16 15.54
C ASN A 425 -26.08 -7.13 15.95
N ARG A 426 -24.85 -7.57 16.19
CA ARG A 426 -23.71 -6.70 16.57
C ARG A 426 -22.65 -6.68 15.47
N ILE A 427 -23.03 -6.25 14.26
CA ILE A 427 -22.17 -6.33 13.06
C ILE A 427 -20.84 -5.59 13.29
N SER A 428 -20.91 -4.38 13.86
CA SER A 428 -19.70 -3.58 14.15
C SER A 428 -18.74 -4.29 15.12
N HIS A 429 -19.24 -5.02 16.12
CA HIS A 429 -18.40 -5.79 17.04
C HIS A 429 -17.78 -7.01 16.33
N GLY A 430 -18.58 -7.76 15.58
CA GLY A 430 -18.08 -8.90 14.81
C GLY A 430 -16.95 -8.52 13.85
N VAL A 431 -17.11 -7.41 13.13
CA VAL A 431 -16.06 -6.86 12.25
C VAL A 431 -14.80 -6.51 13.03
N VAL A 432 -14.91 -5.84 14.17
CA VAL A 432 -13.76 -5.49 15.02
C VAL A 432 -13.05 -6.73 15.55
N THR A 433 -13.80 -7.73 16.03
CA THR A 433 -13.24 -9.01 16.53
C THR A 433 -12.45 -9.72 15.45
N ALA A 434 -13.03 -9.89 14.26
CA ALA A 434 -12.34 -10.53 13.14
C ALA A 434 -11.14 -9.72 12.64
N SER A 435 -11.22 -8.37 12.66
CA SER A 435 -10.07 -7.53 12.28
C SER A 435 -8.89 -7.71 13.23
N TRP A 436 -9.13 -7.82 14.54
CA TRP A 436 -8.07 -8.14 15.49
C TRP A 436 -7.50 -9.55 15.27
N ALA A 437 -8.35 -10.52 14.94
CA ALA A 437 -7.88 -11.86 14.60
C ALA A 437 -7.00 -11.85 13.34
N ILE A 438 -7.36 -11.08 12.31
CA ILE A 438 -6.52 -10.92 11.10
C ILE A 438 -5.15 -10.30 11.47
N ILE A 439 -5.13 -9.22 12.25
CA ILE A 439 -3.88 -8.56 12.65
C ILE A 439 -3.00 -9.51 13.48
N ALA A 440 -3.61 -10.23 14.42
CA ALA A 440 -2.91 -11.24 15.22
C ALA A 440 -2.39 -12.39 14.35
N THR A 441 -3.19 -12.86 13.39
CA THR A 441 -2.78 -13.87 12.41
C THR A 441 -1.57 -13.42 11.59
N VAL A 442 -1.56 -12.18 11.08
CA VAL A 442 -0.42 -11.61 10.36
C VAL A 442 0.81 -11.55 11.25
N ALA A 443 0.67 -11.09 12.50
CA ALA A 443 1.77 -11.04 13.45
C ALA A 443 2.33 -12.44 13.78
N MET A 444 1.48 -13.43 13.97
CA MET A 444 1.89 -14.84 14.23
C MET A 444 2.53 -15.47 12.98
N ALA A 445 1.93 -15.29 11.81
CA ALA A 445 2.44 -15.79 10.54
C ALA A 445 3.82 -15.21 10.19
N THR A 446 4.15 -14.02 10.71
CA THR A 446 5.47 -13.39 10.55
C THR A 446 6.60 -14.30 11.02
N THR A 447 6.39 -15.09 12.05
CA THR A 447 7.40 -16.03 12.56
C THR A 447 7.77 -17.15 11.57
N ALA A 448 6.87 -17.48 10.65
CA ALA A 448 7.12 -18.47 9.59
C ALA A 448 7.84 -17.87 8.35
N ILE A 449 7.86 -16.54 8.19
CA ILE A 449 8.44 -15.86 7.00
C ILE A 449 9.89 -16.24 6.73
N PRO A 450 10.81 -16.37 7.74
CA PRO A 450 12.20 -16.73 7.47
C PRO A 450 12.35 -18.02 6.66
N TYR A 451 11.48 -19.00 6.88
CA TYR A 451 11.47 -20.24 6.08
C TYR A 451 11.12 -19.98 4.61
N PHE A 452 10.26 -18.99 4.33
CA PHE A 452 9.83 -18.65 2.96
C PHE A 452 10.70 -17.59 2.28
N ASN A 453 11.70 -17.02 2.96
CA ASN A 453 12.58 -16.01 2.35
C ASN A 453 13.28 -16.48 1.07
N PRO A 454 13.71 -17.75 0.92
CA PRO A 454 14.28 -18.25 -0.34
C PRO A 454 13.32 -18.19 -1.55
N GLN A 455 12.01 -18.13 -1.30
CA GLN A 455 10.99 -17.97 -2.35
C GLN A 455 10.59 -16.50 -2.55
N LEU A 456 10.79 -15.62 -1.55
CA LEU A 456 10.37 -14.23 -1.56
C LEU A 456 11.40 -13.31 -2.21
N GLY A 457 12.69 -13.54 -1.98
CA GLY A 457 13.77 -12.66 -2.38
C GLY A 457 15.03 -13.37 -2.87
N TYR A 458 16.07 -12.59 -3.15
CA TYR A 458 17.34 -13.10 -3.66
C TYR A 458 18.45 -13.13 -2.60
N LYS A 459 18.22 -12.64 -1.37
CA LYS A 459 19.26 -12.55 -0.35
C LYS A 459 19.90 -13.91 -0.05
N CYS A 460 19.08 -14.91 0.30
CA CYS A 460 19.57 -16.26 0.59
C CYS A 460 20.32 -16.89 -0.60
N LEU A 461 19.85 -16.62 -1.83
CA LEU A 461 20.49 -17.10 -3.06
C LEU A 461 21.88 -16.49 -3.23
N CYS A 462 21.98 -15.17 -3.08
CA CYS A 462 23.24 -14.42 -3.21
C CYS A 462 24.23 -14.76 -2.08
N GLU A 463 23.76 -14.88 -0.83
CA GLU A 463 24.58 -15.31 0.31
C GLU A 463 25.20 -16.68 0.04
N LYS A 464 24.40 -17.65 -0.46
CA LYS A 464 24.91 -18.97 -0.83
C LYS A 464 25.93 -18.90 -1.96
N ALA A 465 25.68 -18.09 -2.99
CA ALA A 465 26.61 -17.90 -4.10
C ALA A 465 27.98 -17.36 -3.65
N ARG A 466 27.97 -16.37 -2.73
CA ARG A 466 29.21 -15.81 -2.17
C ARG A 466 30.07 -16.82 -1.41
N THR A 467 29.47 -17.86 -0.81
CA THR A 467 30.23 -18.93 -0.12
C THR A 467 31.04 -19.79 -1.08
N LEU A 468 30.81 -19.71 -2.38
CA LEU A 468 31.56 -20.48 -3.39
C LEU A 468 32.92 -19.86 -3.74
N GLY A 469 33.21 -18.63 -3.30
CA GLY A 469 34.49 -17.97 -3.53
C GLY A 469 34.76 -17.60 -5.00
N VAL A 470 33.70 -17.53 -5.82
CA VAL A 470 33.78 -17.12 -7.22
C VAL A 470 33.17 -15.73 -7.35
N ASP A 471 33.93 -14.79 -7.90
CA ASP A 471 33.51 -13.39 -7.97
C ASP A 471 32.68 -13.03 -9.21
N ASN A 472 32.65 -13.89 -10.24
CA ASN A 472 31.84 -13.63 -11.42
C ASN A 472 30.47 -14.27 -11.29
N TYR A 473 29.43 -13.50 -11.65
CA TYR A 473 28.03 -13.90 -11.51
C TYR A 473 27.30 -13.73 -12.84
N ALA A 474 26.46 -14.71 -13.19
CA ALA A 474 25.60 -14.67 -14.36
C ALA A 474 24.22 -15.26 -14.06
N TYR A 475 23.21 -14.91 -14.85
CA TYR A 475 21.87 -15.48 -14.75
C TYR A 475 21.29 -15.79 -16.13
N TYR A 476 20.49 -16.86 -16.21
CA TYR A 476 19.88 -17.29 -17.47
C TYR A 476 18.42 -16.86 -17.56
N LYS A 477 18.14 -15.83 -18.38
CA LYS A 477 16.82 -15.35 -18.85
C LYS A 477 15.74 -14.99 -17.80
N PHE A 478 15.94 -15.08 -16.49
CA PHE A 478 14.87 -14.73 -15.56
C PHE A 478 14.88 -13.23 -15.18
N LYS A 479 13.71 -12.74 -14.80
CA LYS A 479 13.47 -11.30 -14.61
C LYS A 479 14.00 -10.80 -13.28
N TYR A 480 14.42 -9.55 -13.25
CA TYR A 480 14.86 -8.81 -12.06
C TYR A 480 16.14 -9.34 -11.40
N ALA A 481 16.82 -10.27 -12.04
CA ALA A 481 18.08 -10.85 -11.52
C ALA A 481 19.22 -9.81 -11.49
N GLU A 482 19.16 -8.82 -12.37
CA GLU A 482 20.09 -7.68 -12.37
C GLU A 482 20.17 -6.99 -11.01
N ASN A 483 19.06 -6.91 -10.28
CA ASN A 483 18.99 -6.26 -8.95
C ASN A 483 19.62 -7.10 -7.81
N MET A 484 20.23 -8.25 -8.12
CA MET A 484 21.08 -8.98 -7.16
C MET A 484 22.37 -8.22 -6.84
N ASP A 485 22.72 -7.18 -7.63
CA ASP A 485 23.84 -6.27 -7.37
C ASP A 485 23.88 -5.75 -5.94
N VAL A 486 22.72 -5.46 -5.34
CA VAL A 486 22.56 -5.05 -3.94
C VAL A 486 23.23 -6.01 -2.95
N PHE A 487 23.19 -7.31 -3.24
CA PHE A 487 23.77 -8.36 -2.36
C PHE A 487 25.13 -8.83 -2.83
N LEU A 488 25.39 -8.82 -4.15
CA LEU A 488 26.64 -9.32 -4.74
C LEU A 488 27.72 -8.26 -4.84
N GLY A 489 27.34 -6.97 -4.73
CA GLY A 489 28.24 -5.82 -4.93
C GLY A 489 28.50 -5.48 -6.40
N LYS A 490 27.99 -6.28 -7.33
CA LYS A 490 28.02 -6.04 -8.78
C LYS A 490 26.84 -6.73 -9.46
N ALA A 491 26.37 -6.17 -10.57
CA ALA A 491 25.29 -6.74 -11.35
C ALA A 491 25.72 -8.05 -12.02
N PRO A 492 24.95 -9.15 -11.89
CA PRO A 492 25.25 -10.38 -12.59
C PRO A 492 25.00 -10.22 -14.09
N GLN A 493 25.85 -10.85 -14.92
CA GLN A 493 25.74 -10.81 -16.36
C GLN A 493 24.50 -11.57 -16.84
N ARG A 494 23.73 -10.97 -17.72
CA ARG A 494 22.61 -11.64 -18.37
C ARG A 494 23.09 -12.56 -19.49
N ILE A 495 22.61 -13.79 -19.48
CA ILE A 495 22.88 -14.79 -20.52
C ILE A 495 21.55 -15.17 -21.18
N ASP A 496 21.49 -15.07 -22.49
CA ASP A 496 20.28 -15.31 -23.28
C ASP A 496 20.38 -16.55 -24.21
N SER A 497 21.56 -17.21 -24.30
CA SER A 497 21.74 -18.41 -25.12
C SER A 497 22.79 -19.34 -24.53
N VAL A 498 22.72 -20.62 -24.89
CA VAL A 498 23.74 -21.63 -24.52
C VAL A 498 25.11 -21.26 -25.10
N ALA A 499 25.16 -20.73 -26.31
CA ALA A 499 26.41 -20.28 -26.93
C ALA A 499 27.12 -19.20 -26.09
N GLN A 500 26.37 -18.27 -25.48
CA GLN A 500 26.94 -17.31 -24.53
C GLN A 500 27.48 -17.95 -23.27
N LEU A 501 26.81 -19.01 -22.76
CA LEU A 501 27.29 -19.78 -21.59
C LEU A 501 28.61 -20.50 -21.89
N GLU A 502 28.75 -21.07 -23.07
CA GLU A 502 29.97 -21.77 -23.49
C GLU A 502 31.13 -20.83 -23.75
N ALA A 503 30.82 -19.57 -24.09
CA ALA A 503 31.81 -18.53 -24.28
C ALA A 503 32.37 -17.95 -22.97
N VAL A 504 31.78 -18.30 -21.81
CA VAL A 504 32.27 -17.87 -20.51
C VAL A 504 33.54 -18.62 -20.17
N GLY A 505 34.68 -17.96 -20.30
CA GLY A 505 36.02 -18.56 -20.12
C GLY A 505 36.53 -18.57 -18.68
N GLU A 506 35.90 -17.81 -17.78
CA GLU A 506 36.30 -17.68 -16.38
C GLU A 506 35.31 -18.39 -15.45
N PRO A 507 35.75 -18.86 -14.26
CA PRO A 507 34.85 -19.40 -13.26
C PRO A 507 33.74 -18.40 -12.94
N THR A 508 32.50 -18.80 -13.17
CA THR A 508 31.32 -17.93 -13.03
C THR A 508 30.18 -18.68 -12.35
N VAL A 509 29.58 -18.06 -11.34
CA VAL A 509 28.37 -18.57 -10.68
C VAL A 509 27.16 -18.25 -11.56
N LEU A 510 26.50 -19.29 -12.05
CA LEU A 510 25.31 -19.19 -12.88
C LEU A 510 24.04 -19.42 -12.05
N PHE A 511 23.15 -18.44 -12.01
CA PHE A 511 21.82 -18.56 -11.43
C PHE A 511 20.80 -18.99 -12.47
N VAL A 512 19.98 -19.99 -12.13
CA VAL A 512 18.97 -20.56 -13.02
C VAL A 512 17.64 -20.72 -12.28
N ASP A 513 16.55 -20.18 -12.82
CA ASP A 513 15.18 -20.49 -12.35
C ASP A 513 14.84 -21.93 -12.78
N LYS A 514 14.37 -22.78 -11.86
CA LYS A 514 14.05 -24.20 -12.13
C LYS A 514 12.96 -24.40 -13.18
N ARG A 515 12.23 -23.34 -13.55
CA ARG A 515 11.22 -23.38 -14.62
C ARG A 515 11.77 -23.13 -16.02
N GLU A 516 12.97 -22.54 -16.14
CA GLU A 516 13.56 -22.21 -17.45
C GLU A 516 13.88 -23.42 -18.33
N PRO A 517 14.36 -24.56 -17.80
CA PRO A 517 14.57 -25.76 -18.62
C PRO A 517 13.31 -26.30 -19.31
N ARG A 518 12.12 -25.99 -18.78
CA ARG A 518 10.84 -26.34 -19.40
C ARG A 518 10.49 -25.47 -20.60
N ARG A 519 11.11 -24.29 -20.69
CA ARG A 519 10.85 -23.28 -21.75
C ARG A 519 11.88 -23.31 -22.85
N ASP A 520 13.08 -23.80 -22.55
CA ASP A 520 14.23 -23.80 -23.45
C ASP A 520 14.87 -25.20 -23.49
N LYS A 521 14.63 -25.94 -24.58
CA LYS A 521 15.09 -27.33 -24.75
C LYS A 521 16.61 -27.45 -24.90
N GLU A 522 17.24 -26.48 -25.56
CA GLU A 522 18.71 -26.46 -25.73
C GLU A 522 19.37 -26.25 -24.36
N PHE A 523 18.87 -25.31 -23.59
CA PHE A 523 19.33 -25.07 -22.24
C PHE A 523 19.06 -26.26 -21.30
N ALA A 524 17.94 -26.95 -21.47
CA ALA A 524 17.64 -28.16 -20.71
C ALA A 524 18.66 -29.28 -20.98
N ALA A 525 19.06 -29.47 -22.24
CA ALA A 525 20.09 -30.46 -22.64
C ALA A 525 21.46 -30.07 -22.04
N TRP A 526 21.82 -28.80 -22.07
CA TRP A 526 23.04 -28.29 -21.47
C TRP A 526 23.07 -28.52 -19.94
N LEU A 527 21.96 -28.29 -19.25
CA LEU A 527 21.82 -28.52 -17.80
C LEU A 527 21.83 -30.00 -17.41
N ALA A 528 21.31 -30.89 -18.27
CA ALA A 528 21.23 -32.33 -17.98
C ALA A 528 22.62 -33.00 -17.79
N GLN A 529 23.68 -32.36 -18.28
CA GLN A 529 25.06 -32.82 -18.16
C GLN A 529 25.78 -32.27 -16.92
N ARG A 530 25.10 -31.45 -16.10
CA ARG A 530 25.70 -30.71 -14.97
C ARG A 530 24.86 -30.84 -13.72
N GLU A 531 25.49 -31.04 -12.59
CA GLU A 531 24.82 -31.03 -11.31
C GLU A 531 24.82 -29.62 -10.69
N PRO A 532 23.74 -29.18 -10.07
CA PRO A 532 23.73 -27.92 -9.35
C PRO A 532 24.59 -28.02 -8.09
N VAL A 533 25.46 -27.04 -7.88
CA VAL A 533 26.28 -26.93 -6.65
C VAL A 533 25.40 -26.63 -5.43
N ALA A 534 24.29 -25.93 -5.63
CA ALA A 534 23.31 -25.67 -4.59
C ALA A 534 21.91 -25.37 -5.20
N GLN A 535 20.89 -25.54 -4.37
CA GLN A 535 19.53 -25.09 -4.68
C GLN A 535 19.02 -24.22 -3.54
N VAL A 536 18.41 -23.07 -3.88
CA VAL A 536 17.82 -22.14 -2.92
C VAL A 536 16.44 -21.74 -3.43
N GLY A 537 15.38 -22.20 -2.77
CA GLY A 537 14.00 -21.98 -3.21
C GLY A 537 13.75 -22.48 -4.64
N GLU A 538 13.33 -21.57 -5.52
CA GLU A 538 13.03 -21.86 -6.94
C GLU A 538 14.27 -21.75 -7.84
N TYR A 539 15.46 -21.51 -7.29
CA TYR A 539 16.67 -21.24 -8.06
C TYR A 539 17.73 -22.31 -7.80
N ARG A 540 18.50 -22.61 -8.85
CA ARG A 540 19.66 -23.49 -8.82
C ARG A 540 20.93 -22.70 -9.09
N ILE A 541 22.01 -23.06 -8.46
CA ILE A 541 23.34 -22.46 -8.64
C ILE A 541 24.24 -23.50 -9.33
N PHE A 542 24.87 -23.08 -10.41
CA PHE A 542 25.91 -23.84 -11.11
C PHE A 542 27.21 -23.02 -11.11
N VAL A 543 28.35 -23.67 -11.27
CA VAL A 543 29.62 -23.03 -11.56
C VAL A 543 30.01 -23.42 -12.98
N THR A 544 30.32 -22.43 -13.82
CA THR A 544 30.74 -22.60 -15.21
C THR A 544 32.14 -22.03 -15.39
N GLY A 545 32.83 -22.38 -16.49
CA GLY A 545 34.17 -21.84 -16.79
C GLY A 545 35.35 -22.57 -16.13
N GLU A 546 35.13 -23.61 -15.32
CA GLU A 546 36.22 -24.54 -14.98
C GLU A 546 36.54 -25.39 -16.21
N LYS A 547 37.80 -25.34 -16.64
CA LYS A 547 38.30 -26.33 -17.59
C LYS A 547 38.20 -27.70 -16.94
N GLN A 548 37.32 -28.55 -17.47
CA GLN A 548 37.30 -29.98 -17.14
C GLN A 548 38.63 -30.60 -17.43
#